data_95cf105c0260165c2c1db06c0c9d7227
#
_entry.id   95cf105c0260165c2c1db06c0c9d7227
#
_cell.length_a   1.000
_cell.length_b   1.000
_cell.length_c   1.000
_cell.angle_alpha   90.00
_cell.angle_beta   90.00
_cell.angle_gamma   90.00
#
_symmetry.space_group_name_H-M   'P 1'
#
loop_
_entity.id
_entity.type
_entity.pdbx_description
1 polymer ?
#
loop_
_entity_poly.entity_id
_entity_poly.type
_entity_poly.pdbx_seq_one_letter_code
_entity_poly.pdbx_strand_id
1 'polypeptide(L)'
;IDDMKKYQAATNNALSVGLGAGDPNQSQMVARLSEVLQPQHVNQVFTGVGASRALLRQDETVINGLVSPTGKVGYVNIATGPLSSGAPAAEVPIETAIKLLKDMGGSSIKYFPMKGLAHKEEYQAVAAACAKYDFYLEPTGGIDLENFEEIVQIAVDAGVKKIIPHVYSSIIDQETGDTRTEDVKT
;
A
#
# COMPACT_ATOMS: atom_id res chain seq x y z
N ILE A 1 -21.52 4.30 -2.89
CA ILE A 1 -21.36 3.14 -3.81
C ILE A 1 -21.66 3.57 -5.24
N ASP A 2 -22.77 4.25 -5.52
CA ASP A 2 -23.16 4.59 -6.90
C ASP A 2 -22.14 5.49 -7.61
N ASP A 3 -21.57 6.47 -6.93
CA ASP A 3 -20.50 7.30 -7.50
C ASP A 3 -19.21 6.49 -7.73
N MET A 4 -18.86 5.57 -6.83
CA MET A 4 -17.72 4.69 -7.03
C MET A 4 -17.90 3.79 -8.26
N LYS A 5 -19.12 3.29 -8.52
CA LYS A 5 -19.42 2.52 -9.74
C LYS A 5 -19.31 3.37 -11.01
N LYS A 6 -19.65 4.66 -10.95
CA LYS A 6 -19.43 5.58 -12.08
C LYS A 6 -17.93 5.74 -12.38
N TYR A 7 -17.11 5.97 -11.34
CA TYR A 7 -15.66 6.05 -11.52
C TYR A 7 -15.08 4.72 -12.02
N GLN A 8 -15.54 3.59 -11.49
CA GLN A 8 -15.13 2.27 -11.94
C GLN A 8 -15.39 2.08 -13.44
N ALA A 9 -16.58 2.43 -13.91
CA ALA A 9 -16.93 2.35 -15.32
C ALA A 9 -16.10 3.33 -16.18
N ALA A 10 -15.92 4.58 -15.72
CA ALA A 10 -15.19 5.61 -16.45
C ALA A 10 -13.68 5.29 -16.60
N THR A 11 -13.11 4.52 -15.66
CA THR A 11 -11.68 4.19 -15.62
C THR A 11 -11.40 2.75 -16.06
N ASN A 12 -12.36 2.04 -16.61
CA ASN A 12 -12.24 0.61 -16.94
C ASN A 12 -11.73 -0.22 -15.76
N ASN A 13 -12.34 0.00 -14.59
CA ASN A 13 -11.99 -0.62 -13.31
C ASN A 13 -10.60 -0.28 -12.76
N ALA A 14 -9.91 0.73 -13.27
CA ALA A 14 -8.65 1.21 -12.68
C ALA A 14 -8.92 1.94 -11.34
N LEU A 15 -9.56 1.22 -10.43
CA LEU A 15 -10.01 1.71 -9.13
C LEU A 15 -9.21 1.06 -8.00
N SER A 16 -8.78 1.88 -7.06
CA SER A 16 -8.19 1.45 -5.79
C SER A 16 -9.15 1.77 -4.65
N VAL A 17 -9.61 0.76 -3.94
CA VAL A 17 -10.39 0.93 -2.71
C VAL A 17 -9.45 0.91 -1.51
N GLY A 18 -9.52 1.92 -0.66
CA GLY A 18 -8.55 2.02 0.42
C GLY A 18 -9.01 2.77 1.66
N LEU A 19 -8.09 2.85 2.60
CA LEU A 19 -8.23 3.53 3.87
C LEU A 19 -8.04 5.04 3.64
N GLY A 20 -9.04 5.86 3.90
CA GLY A 20 -8.91 7.32 3.84
C GLY A 20 -7.89 7.79 4.86
N ALA A 21 -6.87 8.52 4.41
CA ALA A 21 -5.75 8.97 5.22
C ALA A 21 -5.03 7.85 6.03
N GLY A 22 -5.19 6.59 5.61
CA GLY A 22 -4.59 5.45 6.30
C GLY A 22 -5.31 5.05 7.60
N ASP A 23 -6.54 5.51 7.84
CA ASP A 23 -7.31 5.21 9.06
C ASP A 23 -7.62 3.71 9.19
N PRO A 24 -7.02 3.00 10.17
CA PRO A 24 -7.19 1.57 10.34
C PRO A 24 -8.63 1.16 10.68
N ASN A 25 -9.43 2.07 11.24
CA ASN A 25 -10.83 1.80 11.60
C ASN A 25 -11.71 1.54 10.36
N GLN A 26 -11.27 1.95 9.18
CA GLN A 26 -11.97 1.72 7.91
C GLN A 26 -11.75 0.32 7.33
N SER A 27 -10.91 -0.50 7.93
CA SER A 27 -10.51 -1.83 7.43
C SER A 27 -11.70 -2.73 7.04
N GLN A 28 -12.73 -2.82 7.89
CA GLN A 28 -13.92 -3.63 7.60
C GLN A 28 -14.77 -3.02 6.47
N MET A 29 -14.88 -1.70 6.41
CA MET A 29 -15.59 -1.02 5.33
C MET A 29 -14.90 -1.25 3.99
N VAL A 30 -13.58 -1.16 3.94
CA VAL A 30 -12.78 -1.46 2.74
C VAL A 30 -13.04 -2.88 2.25
N ALA A 31 -13.03 -3.88 3.13
CA ALA A 31 -13.29 -5.26 2.77
C ALA A 31 -14.70 -5.45 2.15
N ARG A 32 -15.74 -4.84 2.77
CA ARG A 32 -17.12 -4.91 2.26
C ARG A 32 -17.32 -4.15 0.94
N LEU A 33 -16.70 -2.98 0.79
CA LEU A 33 -16.75 -2.23 -0.47
C LEU A 33 -16.07 -3.00 -1.61
N SER A 34 -14.95 -3.66 -1.30
CA SER A 34 -14.22 -4.47 -2.27
C SER A 34 -15.05 -5.67 -2.75
N GLU A 35 -15.84 -6.31 -1.88
CA GLU A 35 -16.79 -7.36 -2.28
C GLU A 35 -17.77 -6.88 -3.35
N VAL A 36 -18.30 -5.67 -3.18
CA VAL A 36 -19.32 -5.10 -4.09
C VAL A 36 -18.72 -4.59 -5.39
N LEU A 37 -17.56 -3.93 -5.29
CA LEU A 37 -16.95 -3.22 -6.43
C LEU A 37 -16.01 -4.11 -7.24
N GLN A 38 -15.44 -5.16 -6.66
CA GLN A 38 -14.44 -6.00 -7.33
C GLN A 38 -13.33 -5.15 -8.00
N PRO A 39 -12.64 -4.26 -7.25
CA PRO A 39 -11.68 -3.33 -7.83
C PRO A 39 -10.40 -4.04 -8.28
N GLN A 40 -9.58 -3.40 -9.11
CA GLN A 40 -8.25 -3.92 -9.45
C GLN A 40 -7.28 -3.91 -8.26
N HIS A 41 -7.47 -2.99 -7.32
CA HIS A 41 -6.56 -2.79 -6.21
C HIS A 41 -7.28 -2.49 -4.90
N VAL A 42 -6.73 -3.01 -3.79
CA VAL A 42 -7.23 -2.78 -2.43
C VAL A 42 -6.09 -2.41 -1.50
N ASN A 43 -6.23 -1.27 -0.81
CA ASN A 43 -5.35 -0.89 0.29
C ASN A 43 -5.92 -1.38 1.61
N GLN A 44 -5.15 -2.17 2.36
CA GLN A 44 -5.63 -2.76 3.60
C GLN A 44 -4.58 -2.68 4.72
N VAL A 45 -5.04 -2.62 5.96
CA VAL A 45 -4.16 -2.87 7.11
C VAL A 45 -3.66 -4.31 7.08
N PHE A 46 -2.53 -4.58 7.73
CA PHE A 46 -1.93 -5.93 7.70
C PHE A 46 -2.93 -7.03 8.08
N THR A 47 -3.63 -6.86 9.18
CA THR A 47 -4.59 -7.85 9.72
C THR A 47 -5.90 -7.96 8.93
N GLY A 48 -6.18 -7.02 8.02
CA GLY A 48 -7.42 -7.01 7.23
C GLY A 48 -7.32 -7.71 5.87
N VAL A 49 -6.12 -8.10 5.45
CA VAL A 49 -5.87 -8.69 4.13
C VAL A 49 -6.69 -9.95 3.88
N GLY A 50 -6.66 -10.90 4.82
CA GLY A 50 -7.39 -12.17 4.70
C GLY A 50 -8.91 -11.98 4.61
N ALA A 51 -9.47 -11.04 5.36
CA ALA A 51 -10.90 -10.72 5.28
C ALA A 51 -11.27 -10.15 3.91
N SER A 52 -10.46 -9.23 3.37
CA SER A 52 -10.67 -8.67 2.03
C SER A 52 -10.59 -9.75 0.95
N ARG A 53 -9.59 -10.63 1.00
CA ARG A 53 -9.44 -11.72 0.03
C ARG A 53 -10.64 -12.68 0.08
N ALA A 54 -11.08 -13.06 1.27
CA ALA A 54 -12.21 -13.96 1.44
C ALA A 54 -13.52 -13.38 0.87
N LEU A 55 -13.76 -12.07 1.07
CA LEU A 55 -14.94 -11.39 0.54
C LEU A 55 -14.88 -11.18 -0.98
N LEU A 56 -13.71 -10.92 -1.54
CA LEU A 56 -13.52 -10.79 -2.99
C LEU A 56 -13.83 -12.10 -3.75
N ARG A 57 -13.56 -13.26 -3.15
CA ARG A 57 -13.79 -14.61 -3.75
C ARG A 57 -13.10 -14.81 -5.10
N GLN A 58 -12.01 -14.08 -5.35
CA GLN A 58 -11.17 -14.16 -6.55
C GLN A 58 -9.75 -13.70 -6.20
N ASP A 59 -8.76 -14.03 -7.03
CA ASP A 59 -7.34 -13.78 -6.78
C ASP A 59 -6.73 -12.69 -7.69
N GLU A 60 -7.53 -12.09 -8.58
CA GLU A 60 -7.06 -11.11 -9.57
C GLU A 60 -6.79 -9.73 -8.95
N THR A 61 -7.60 -9.34 -7.94
CA THR A 61 -7.40 -8.08 -7.23
C THR A 61 -6.07 -8.08 -6.47
N VAL A 62 -5.25 -7.06 -6.71
CA VAL A 62 -4.04 -6.80 -5.92
C VAL A 62 -4.45 -6.27 -4.55
N ILE A 63 -4.06 -6.95 -3.47
CA ILE A 63 -4.32 -6.49 -2.10
C ILE A 63 -2.98 -6.23 -1.43
N ASN A 64 -2.75 -5.01 -0.96
CA ASN A 64 -1.60 -4.73 -0.13
C ASN A 64 -1.87 -4.98 1.35
N GLY A 65 -0.82 -5.30 2.09
CA GLY A 65 -0.78 -5.26 3.53
C GLY A 65 0.09 -4.12 4.02
N LEU A 66 -0.50 -3.23 4.83
CA LEU A 66 0.20 -2.09 5.40
C LEU A 66 1.22 -2.55 6.44
N VAL A 67 2.46 -2.15 6.27
CA VAL A 67 3.54 -2.25 7.26
C VAL A 67 4.20 -0.90 7.46
N SER A 68 4.83 -0.67 8.60
CA SER A 68 5.54 0.58 8.85
C SER A 68 7.02 0.39 9.18
N PRO A 69 7.85 1.45 8.98
CA PRO A 69 9.24 1.47 9.41
C PRO A 69 9.39 1.21 10.91
N THR A 70 10.50 0.62 11.31
CA THR A 70 10.83 0.32 12.72
C THR A 70 12.06 1.06 13.21
N GLY A 71 12.83 1.68 12.31
CA GLY A 71 14.18 2.19 12.58
C GLY A 71 15.24 1.09 12.55
N LYS A 72 14.87 -0.14 12.11
CA LYS A 72 15.73 -1.32 12.13
C LYS A 72 15.72 -2.00 10.77
N VAL A 73 16.83 -1.92 10.06
CA VAL A 73 16.97 -2.54 8.73
C VAL A 73 16.68 -4.05 8.78
N GLY A 74 15.88 -4.53 7.84
CA GLY A 74 15.45 -5.93 7.76
C GLY A 74 14.20 -6.28 8.56
N TYR A 75 13.60 -5.32 9.27
CA TYR A 75 12.38 -5.50 10.05
C TYR A 75 11.29 -4.52 9.63
N VAL A 76 10.04 -4.92 9.81
CA VAL A 76 8.85 -4.07 9.64
C VAL A 76 7.89 -4.27 10.80
N ASN A 77 7.12 -3.23 11.12
CA ASN A 77 6.02 -3.32 12.07
C ASN A 77 4.74 -3.72 11.36
N ILE A 78 4.09 -4.79 11.82
CA ILE A 78 2.84 -5.30 11.29
C ILE A 78 1.61 -4.93 12.14
N ALA A 79 1.81 -4.24 13.27
CA ALA A 79 0.73 -3.77 14.15
C ALA A 79 0.04 -2.53 13.55
N THR A 80 -0.69 -2.70 12.46
CA THR A 80 -1.32 -1.61 11.68
C THR A 80 -2.85 -1.69 11.66
N GLY A 81 -3.45 -2.63 12.38
CA GLY A 81 -4.90 -2.82 12.45
C GLY A 81 -5.60 -1.90 13.45
N PRO A 82 -6.95 -1.91 13.49
CA PRO A 82 -7.74 -0.99 14.32
C PRO A 82 -7.37 -0.97 15.81
N LEU A 83 -7.04 -2.11 16.35
CA LEU A 83 -6.62 -2.24 17.77
C LEU A 83 -5.11 -2.23 17.90
N SER A 84 -4.41 -2.95 17.01
CA SER A 84 -2.97 -3.13 17.13
C SER A 84 -2.15 -1.88 16.83
N SER A 85 -2.68 -0.92 16.04
CA SER A 85 -2.00 0.36 15.78
C SER A 85 -1.83 1.23 17.03
N GLY A 86 -2.63 1.00 18.07
CA GLY A 86 -2.49 1.65 19.39
C GLY A 86 -1.64 0.86 20.39
N ALA A 87 -1.12 -0.30 20.00
CA ALA A 87 -0.26 -1.15 20.83
C ALA A 87 1.23 -0.90 20.53
N PRO A 88 2.15 -1.44 21.35
CA PRO A 88 3.56 -1.50 20.97
C PRO A 88 3.79 -2.15 19.60
N ALA A 89 4.81 -1.70 18.87
CA ALA A 89 5.14 -2.22 17.55
C ALA A 89 5.35 -3.76 17.58
N ALA A 90 4.75 -4.46 16.63
CA ALA A 90 5.01 -5.87 16.37
C ALA A 90 6.07 -5.97 15.27
N GLU A 91 7.33 -5.89 15.65
CA GLU A 91 8.46 -5.96 14.74
C GLU A 91 8.73 -7.41 14.32
N VAL A 92 8.69 -7.66 13.03
CA VAL A 92 9.01 -8.96 12.45
C VAL A 92 9.99 -8.81 11.30
N PRO A 93 10.81 -9.85 10.99
CA PRO A 93 11.60 -9.86 9.76
C PRO A 93 10.72 -9.64 8.54
N ILE A 94 11.19 -8.87 7.56
CA ILE A 94 10.44 -8.57 6.32
C ILE A 94 9.98 -9.86 5.63
N GLU A 95 10.84 -10.87 5.58
CA GLU A 95 10.51 -12.20 5.03
C GLU A 95 9.28 -12.82 5.70
N THR A 96 9.20 -12.71 7.03
CA THR A 96 8.06 -13.24 7.80
C THR A 96 6.78 -12.47 7.45
N ALA A 97 6.85 -11.15 7.37
CA ALA A 97 5.72 -10.32 6.96
C ALA A 97 5.20 -10.70 5.56
N ILE A 98 6.10 -10.89 4.59
CA ILE A 98 5.73 -11.31 3.23
C ILE A 98 5.03 -12.68 3.25
N LYS A 99 5.56 -13.66 3.98
CA LYS A 99 4.96 -15.00 4.07
C LYS A 99 3.57 -14.95 4.71
N LEU A 100 3.41 -14.20 5.80
CA LEU A 100 2.12 -14.00 6.45
C LEU A 100 1.11 -13.33 5.50
N LEU A 101 1.54 -12.32 4.72
CA LEU A 101 0.67 -11.68 3.72
C LEU A 101 0.27 -12.67 2.62
N LYS A 102 1.20 -13.49 2.12
CA LYS A 102 0.88 -14.55 1.14
C LYS A 102 -0.11 -15.57 1.70
N ASP A 103 0.05 -16.00 2.94
CA ASP A 103 -0.89 -16.91 3.61
C ASP A 103 -2.30 -16.33 3.70
N MET A 104 -2.43 -15.01 3.82
CA MET A 104 -3.70 -14.28 3.81
C MET A 104 -4.22 -13.93 2.40
N GLY A 105 -3.51 -14.31 1.33
CA GLY A 105 -3.86 -13.97 -0.05
C GLY A 105 -3.52 -12.53 -0.45
N GLY A 106 -2.59 -11.88 0.25
CA GLY A 106 -2.04 -10.58 -0.12
C GLY A 106 -1.08 -10.66 -1.30
N SER A 107 -0.93 -9.56 -2.01
CA SER A 107 -0.15 -9.44 -3.24
C SER A 107 1.07 -8.53 -3.10
N SER A 108 1.04 -7.60 -2.16
CA SER A 108 2.04 -6.55 -2.01
C SER A 108 2.24 -6.10 -0.57
N ILE A 109 3.40 -5.51 -0.31
CA ILE A 109 3.67 -4.71 0.89
C ILE A 109 3.41 -3.24 0.57
N LYS A 110 2.56 -2.59 1.36
CA LYS A 110 2.48 -1.13 1.43
C LYS A 110 3.39 -0.66 2.56
N TYR A 111 4.49 0.00 2.20
CA TYR A 111 5.46 0.52 3.16
C TYR A 111 5.15 1.99 3.50
N PHE A 112 4.55 2.23 4.67
CA PHE A 112 4.04 3.54 5.09
C PHE A 112 4.11 3.74 6.61
N PRO A 113 4.42 4.95 7.10
CA PRO A 113 4.85 6.13 6.34
C PRO A 113 6.38 6.12 6.11
N MET A 114 6.82 6.10 4.86
CA MET A 114 8.26 6.12 4.57
C MET A 114 8.89 7.50 4.67
N LYS A 115 8.09 8.57 4.69
CA LYS A 115 8.55 9.97 4.79
C LYS A 115 9.61 10.32 3.73
N GLY A 116 9.29 10.07 2.47
CA GLY A 116 10.25 10.18 1.37
C GLY A 116 11.41 9.21 1.55
N LEU A 117 12.62 9.72 1.58
CA LEU A 117 13.84 8.92 1.75
C LEU A 117 14.37 8.85 3.20
N ALA A 118 13.57 9.28 4.20
CA ALA A 118 14.00 9.29 5.60
C ALA A 118 14.34 7.87 6.14
N HIS A 119 13.72 6.83 5.57
CA HIS A 119 13.95 5.43 5.91
C HIS A 119 14.57 4.65 4.73
N LYS A 120 15.48 5.28 3.97
CA LYS A 120 16.03 4.74 2.73
C LYS A 120 16.63 3.34 2.89
N GLU A 121 17.46 3.11 3.91
CA GLU A 121 18.10 1.81 4.12
C GLU A 121 17.09 0.69 4.45
N GLU A 122 16.09 1.00 5.28
CA GLU A 122 14.99 0.07 5.55
C GLU A 122 14.19 -0.21 4.27
N TYR A 123 13.88 0.82 3.48
CA TYR A 123 13.17 0.67 2.22
C TYR A 123 13.94 -0.19 1.20
N GLN A 124 15.26 -0.02 1.09
CA GLN A 124 16.12 -0.87 0.27
C GLN A 124 16.03 -2.35 0.69
N ALA A 125 16.01 -2.62 2.00
CA ALA A 125 15.85 -3.98 2.51
C ALA A 125 14.46 -4.55 2.20
N VAL A 126 13.40 -3.73 2.27
CA VAL A 126 12.04 -4.13 1.86
C VAL A 126 11.98 -4.44 0.37
N ALA A 127 12.57 -3.60 -0.48
CA ALA A 127 12.62 -3.82 -1.93
C ALA A 127 13.36 -5.12 -2.29
N ALA A 128 14.53 -5.35 -1.67
CA ALA A 128 15.29 -6.58 -1.87
C ALA A 128 14.50 -7.85 -1.46
N ALA A 129 13.78 -7.79 -0.34
CA ALA A 129 12.95 -8.90 0.11
C ALA A 129 11.75 -9.11 -0.83
N CYS A 130 11.07 -8.07 -1.28
CA CYS A 130 9.98 -8.16 -2.26
C CYS A 130 10.45 -8.83 -3.56
N ALA A 131 11.60 -8.42 -4.09
CA ALA A 131 12.19 -9.02 -5.28
C ALA A 131 12.51 -10.51 -5.07
N LYS A 132 13.16 -10.86 -3.94
CA LYS A 132 13.52 -12.25 -3.60
C LYS A 132 12.33 -13.19 -3.52
N TYR A 133 11.21 -12.71 -2.99
CA TYR A 133 10.01 -13.53 -2.75
C TYR A 133 8.93 -13.36 -3.82
N ASP A 134 9.22 -12.66 -4.92
CA ASP A 134 8.27 -12.37 -5.99
C ASP A 134 6.98 -11.75 -5.41
N PHE A 135 7.13 -10.63 -4.73
CA PHE A 135 6.06 -9.89 -4.07
C PHE A 135 6.10 -8.44 -4.51
N TYR A 136 4.95 -7.79 -4.64
CA TYR A 136 4.87 -6.41 -5.12
C TYR A 136 5.19 -5.42 -4.00
N LEU A 137 5.56 -4.20 -4.38
CA LEU A 137 5.98 -3.15 -3.45
C LEU A 137 5.25 -1.83 -3.72
N GLU A 138 4.72 -1.24 -2.67
CA GLU A 138 3.96 0.00 -2.69
C GLU A 138 4.58 1.03 -1.75
N PRO A 139 5.58 1.80 -2.22
CA PRO A 139 6.15 2.88 -1.43
C PRO A 139 5.12 3.97 -1.21
N THR A 140 5.00 4.45 0.04
CA THR A 140 3.93 5.38 0.41
C THR A 140 4.39 6.36 1.49
N GLY A 141 4.04 7.64 1.29
CA GLY A 141 4.25 8.70 2.27
C GLY A 141 5.46 9.59 2.01
N GLY A 142 5.21 10.86 1.77
CA GLY A 142 6.24 11.85 1.49
C GLY A 142 6.89 11.72 0.12
N ILE A 143 6.21 11.07 -0.83
CA ILE A 143 6.66 10.98 -2.22
C ILE A 143 6.27 12.28 -2.94
N ASP A 144 7.22 12.91 -3.58
CA ASP A 144 7.08 14.14 -4.36
C ASP A 144 7.91 14.08 -5.64
N LEU A 145 7.87 15.14 -6.45
CA LEU A 145 8.58 15.20 -7.73
C LEU A 145 10.13 15.15 -7.58
N GLU A 146 10.66 15.51 -6.41
CA GLU A 146 12.10 15.54 -6.18
C GLU A 146 12.66 14.15 -5.83
N ASN A 147 11.86 13.31 -5.17
CA ASN A 147 12.32 11.99 -4.68
C ASN A 147 11.69 10.79 -5.40
N PHE A 148 10.67 11.01 -6.24
CA PHE A 148 9.93 9.95 -6.92
C PHE A 148 10.85 9.02 -7.73
N GLU A 149 11.72 9.60 -8.57
CA GLU A 149 12.61 8.82 -9.43
C GLU A 149 13.53 7.92 -8.61
N GLU A 150 14.16 8.45 -7.55
CA GLU A 150 15.06 7.68 -6.70
C GLU A 150 14.32 6.55 -5.96
N ILE A 151 13.11 6.83 -5.44
CA ILE A 151 12.30 5.82 -4.75
C ILE A 151 11.93 4.67 -5.69
N VAL A 152 11.51 4.97 -6.91
CA VAL A 152 11.18 3.95 -7.92
C VAL A 152 12.44 3.20 -8.37
N GLN A 153 13.55 3.93 -8.59
CA GLN A 153 14.82 3.33 -9.03
C GLN A 153 15.36 2.31 -8.02
N ILE A 154 15.28 2.60 -6.72
CA ILE A 154 15.66 1.63 -5.67
C ILE A 154 14.92 0.30 -5.82
N ALA A 155 13.62 0.34 -6.08
CA ALA A 155 12.83 -0.87 -6.24
C ALA A 155 13.12 -1.60 -7.57
N VAL A 156 13.37 -0.84 -8.64
CA VAL A 156 13.78 -1.38 -9.96
C VAL A 156 15.14 -2.08 -9.85
N ASP A 157 16.11 -1.44 -9.23
CA ASP A 157 17.48 -1.97 -9.06
C ASP A 157 17.48 -3.24 -8.19
N ALA A 158 16.57 -3.33 -7.22
CA ALA A 158 16.37 -4.54 -6.43
C ALA A 158 15.73 -5.69 -7.23
N GLY A 159 15.10 -5.42 -8.38
CA GLY A 159 14.43 -6.40 -9.23
C GLY A 159 12.96 -6.65 -8.86
N VAL A 160 12.30 -5.70 -8.22
CA VAL A 160 10.85 -5.79 -7.92
C VAL A 160 10.06 -5.76 -9.23
N LYS A 161 9.19 -6.76 -9.45
CA LYS A 161 8.47 -6.91 -10.72
C LYS A 161 7.31 -5.92 -10.90
N LYS A 162 6.67 -5.52 -9.81
CA LYS A 162 5.56 -4.56 -9.82
C LYS A 162 5.70 -3.57 -8.67
N ILE A 163 5.74 -2.31 -9.02
CA ILE A 163 5.88 -1.20 -8.08
C ILE A 163 4.65 -0.31 -8.26
N ILE A 164 3.97 0.02 -7.15
CA ILE A 164 2.81 0.89 -7.14
C ILE A 164 3.10 2.04 -6.17
N PRO A 165 3.76 3.12 -6.62
CA PRO A 165 4.04 4.27 -5.77
C PRO A 165 2.75 5.05 -5.47
N HIS A 166 2.55 5.40 -4.20
CA HIS A 166 1.40 6.19 -3.77
C HIS A 166 1.80 7.66 -3.63
N VAL A 167 1.64 8.42 -4.70
CA VAL A 167 1.80 9.88 -4.71
C VAL A 167 0.47 10.51 -4.31
N TYR A 168 0.44 11.28 -3.25
CA TYR A 168 -0.80 11.83 -2.73
C TYR A 168 -0.68 13.30 -2.32
N SER A 169 -0.18 13.60 -1.12
CA SER A 169 -0.20 14.96 -0.56
C SER A 169 0.61 15.98 -1.37
N SER A 170 1.65 15.54 -2.07
CA SER A 170 2.51 16.40 -2.88
C SER A 170 1.84 16.94 -4.14
N ILE A 171 0.77 16.28 -4.63
CA ILE A 171 0.03 16.66 -5.84
C ILE A 171 -1.37 17.22 -5.54
N ILE A 172 -1.71 17.42 -4.27
CA ILE A 172 -3.00 17.99 -3.85
C ILE A 172 -2.83 19.49 -3.65
N ASP A 173 -3.74 20.25 -4.25
CA ASP A 173 -3.87 21.68 -3.99
C ASP A 173 -4.40 21.90 -2.58
N GLN A 174 -3.70 22.71 -1.78
CA GLN A 174 -4.03 22.90 -0.36
C GLN A 174 -5.24 23.81 -0.12
N GLU A 175 -5.62 24.61 -1.10
CA GLU A 175 -6.76 25.52 -0.99
C GLU A 175 -8.06 24.84 -1.43
N THR A 176 -8.01 24.06 -2.51
CA THR A 176 -9.20 23.42 -3.09
C THR A 176 -9.38 21.97 -2.65
N GLY A 177 -8.32 21.30 -2.22
CA GLY A 177 -8.31 19.86 -1.94
C GLY A 177 -8.31 18.96 -3.19
N ASP A 178 -8.22 19.56 -4.38
CA ASP A 178 -8.21 18.84 -5.64
C ASP A 178 -6.80 18.39 -6.05
N THR A 179 -6.73 17.35 -6.86
CA THR A 179 -5.46 16.91 -7.46
C THR A 179 -5.02 17.87 -8.55
N ARG A 180 -3.78 18.35 -8.47
CA ARG A 180 -3.17 19.15 -9.53
C ARG A 180 -2.80 18.26 -10.71
N THR A 181 -3.61 18.36 -11.78
CA THR A 181 -3.49 17.48 -12.95
C THR A 181 -2.16 17.61 -13.69
N GLU A 182 -1.51 18.77 -13.62
CA GLU A 182 -0.21 18.99 -14.25
C GLU A 182 0.90 18.17 -13.57
N ASP A 183 0.85 18.05 -12.23
CA ASP A 183 1.82 17.22 -11.48
C ASP A 183 1.66 15.72 -11.78
N VAL A 184 0.45 15.28 -12.15
CA VAL A 184 0.19 13.88 -12.55
C VAL A 184 0.78 13.55 -13.92
N LYS A 185 0.96 14.56 -14.79
CA LYS A 185 1.49 14.37 -16.14
C LYS A 185 3.03 14.40 -16.22
N THR A 186 3.68 14.91 -15.16
CA THR A 186 5.13 14.98 -15.07
C THR A 186 5.72 13.61 -14.77
#